data_3006e475e8790f6e41b36a37a0bd4cfd
#
_entry.id   3006e475e8790f6e41b36a37a0bd4cfd
#
_cell.length_a   1.000
_cell.length_b   1.000
_cell.length_c   1.000
_cell.angle_alpha   90.00
_cell.angle_beta   90.00
_cell.angle_gamma   90.00
#
_symmetry.space_group_name_H-M   'P 1'
#
loop_
_entity.id
_entity.type
_entity.pdbx_description
1 polymer ?
#
loop_
_entity_poly.entity_id
_entity_poly.type
_entity_poly.pdbx_seq_one_letter_code
_entity_poly.pdbx_strand_id
1 'polypeptide(L)'
;MDRRVWPGSHFPLGATPDAGGTNFALASQVAQRVVLCLFDEAGHEEQVTLREYDSGVWHVYLPGVGVGQRYGYRVHGAYDRSRGLRCNPAKLLLDPYARAFDGEARWGPEGFDYDWNTPDVISTLDSAAHVPKCLVVD
;
A
#
# COMPACT_ATOMS: atom_id res chain seq x y z
N MET A 1 5.30 11.13 16.44
CA MET A 1 6.70 11.23 16.01
C MET A 1 6.76 11.36 14.50
N ASP A 2 7.35 12.42 14.02
CA ASP A 2 7.36 12.67 12.58
C ASP A 2 8.42 11.81 11.91
N ARG A 3 8.01 11.08 10.88
CA ARG A 3 8.92 10.29 10.08
C ARG A 3 9.58 11.19 9.03
N ARG A 4 10.89 11.03 8.87
CA ARG A 4 11.63 11.70 7.82
C ARG A 4 11.21 11.12 6.46
N VAL A 5 10.87 11.99 5.51
CA VAL A 5 10.36 11.58 4.19
C VAL A 5 11.10 12.38 3.11
N TRP A 6 11.72 11.68 2.16
CA TRP A 6 12.38 12.28 1.01
C TRP A 6 11.61 11.92 -0.27
N PRO A 7 11.75 12.70 -1.34
CA PRO A 7 11.00 12.44 -2.57
C PRO A 7 11.24 11.07 -3.19
N GLY A 8 12.46 10.56 -3.15
CA GLY A 8 12.79 9.29 -3.75
C GLY A 8 12.83 9.32 -5.27
N SER A 9 12.68 8.14 -5.88
CA SER A 9 12.77 7.94 -7.32
C SER A 9 11.58 7.13 -7.83
N HIS A 10 11.12 7.44 -9.04
CA HIS A 10 10.04 6.69 -9.68
C HIS A 10 10.51 5.34 -10.24
N PHE A 11 11.80 5.06 -10.22
CA PHE A 11 12.38 3.81 -10.73
C PHE A 11 13.48 3.33 -9.79
N PRO A 12 13.61 2.01 -9.55
CA PRO A 12 12.72 0.94 -10.01
C PRO A 12 11.41 0.88 -9.22
N LEU A 13 10.40 0.21 -9.79
CA LEU A 13 9.14 -0.05 -9.08
C LEU A 13 9.35 -1.04 -7.95
N GLY A 14 8.49 -0.95 -6.94
CA GLY A 14 8.57 -1.78 -5.74
C GLY A 14 9.36 -1.10 -4.62
N ALA A 15 9.79 -1.90 -3.66
CA ALA A 15 10.59 -1.44 -2.53
C ALA A 15 12.06 -1.78 -2.79
N THR A 16 12.90 -0.76 -2.84
CA THR A 16 14.33 -0.91 -3.13
C THR A 16 15.15 -0.39 -1.94
N PRO A 17 15.68 -1.30 -1.10
CA PRO A 17 16.47 -0.89 0.06
C PRO A 17 17.91 -0.54 -0.33
N ASP A 18 18.49 0.36 0.44
CA ASP A 18 19.92 0.65 0.40
C ASP A 18 20.44 0.85 1.83
N ALA A 19 21.68 1.29 1.97
CA ALA A 19 22.29 1.44 3.30
C ALA A 19 21.61 2.52 4.16
N GLY A 20 20.95 3.49 3.54
CA GLY A 20 20.33 4.61 4.25
C GLY A 20 18.84 4.47 4.48
N GLY A 21 18.16 3.61 3.73
CA GLY A 21 16.70 3.50 3.81
C GLY A 21 16.12 2.69 2.67
N THR A 22 14.87 2.97 2.32
CA THR A 22 14.17 2.23 1.25
C THR A 22 13.39 3.19 0.37
N ASN A 23 13.51 3.02 -0.94
CA ASN A 23 12.71 3.71 -1.94
C ASN A 23 11.48 2.87 -2.26
N PHE A 24 10.30 3.48 -2.19
CA PHE A 24 9.04 2.82 -2.55
C PHE A 24 8.47 3.52 -3.79
N ALA A 25 8.10 2.75 -4.79
CA ALA A 25 7.52 3.27 -6.03
C ALA A 25 6.36 2.40 -6.48
N LEU A 26 5.19 3.03 -6.69
CA LEU A 26 3.95 2.35 -7.07
C LEU A 26 3.35 3.01 -8.30
N ALA A 27 3.17 2.24 -9.37
CA ALA A 27 2.51 2.74 -10.58
C ALA A 27 0.99 2.73 -10.39
N SER A 28 0.35 3.88 -10.58
CA SER A 28 -1.11 3.98 -10.60
C SER A 28 -1.53 5.27 -11.30
N GLN A 29 -2.34 5.14 -12.35
CA GLN A 29 -2.88 6.29 -13.07
C GLN A 29 -4.26 6.69 -12.57
N VAL A 30 -4.95 5.82 -11.84
CA VAL A 30 -6.32 6.06 -11.37
C VAL A 30 -6.37 6.59 -9.95
N ALA A 31 -5.29 6.45 -9.19
CA ALA A 31 -5.24 6.90 -7.81
C ALA A 31 -5.22 8.43 -7.74
N GLN A 32 -6.00 8.99 -6.83
CA GLN A 32 -5.96 10.42 -6.49
C GLN A 32 -5.04 10.65 -5.30
N ARG A 33 -4.82 9.63 -4.49
CA ARG A 33 -3.96 9.68 -3.32
C ARG A 33 -3.49 8.27 -3.01
N VAL A 34 -2.23 8.12 -2.68
CA VAL A 34 -1.64 6.84 -2.28
C VAL A 34 -1.02 6.99 -0.90
N VAL A 35 -1.35 6.06 -0.02
CA VAL A 35 -0.80 6.01 1.33
C VAL A 35 0.01 4.74 1.47
N LEU A 36 1.30 4.88 1.80
CA LEU A 36 2.16 3.75 2.14
C LEU A 36 1.93 3.42 3.61
N CYS A 37 1.64 2.16 3.89
CA CYS A 37 1.37 1.68 5.23
C CYS A 37 2.51 0.79 5.69
N LEU A 38 3.11 1.13 6.83
CA LEU A 38 4.19 0.35 7.44
C LEU A 38 3.65 -0.33 8.69
N PHE A 39 3.99 -1.59 8.87
CA PHE A 39 3.50 -2.38 10.01
C PHE A 39 4.66 -2.84 10.88
N ASP A 40 4.49 -2.72 12.20
CA ASP A 40 5.46 -3.27 13.15
C ASP A 40 5.14 -4.74 13.47
N GLU A 41 5.92 -5.35 14.35
CA GLU A 41 5.74 -6.76 14.72
C GLU A 41 4.42 -7.00 15.44
N ALA A 42 3.88 -6.00 16.12
CA ALA A 42 2.59 -6.09 16.80
C ALA A 42 1.41 -5.83 15.87
N GLY A 43 1.65 -5.46 14.62
CA GLY A 43 0.61 -5.18 13.64
C GLY A 43 0.11 -3.74 13.64
N HIS A 44 0.79 -2.83 14.36
CA HIS A 44 0.43 -1.41 14.34
C HIS A 44 0.79 -0.79 13.00
N GLU A 45 -0.12 -0.02 12.45
CA GLU A 45 0.01 0.60 11.14
C GLU A 45 0.45 2.06 11.28
N GLU A 46 1.55 2.40 10.59
CA GLU A 46 1.98 3.78 10.41
C GLU A 46 1.72 4.17 8.97
N GLN A 47 1.06 5.31 8.73
CA GLN A 47 0.68 5.74 7.39
C GLN A 47 1.57 6.89 6.93
N VAL A 48 2.08 6.78 5.70
CA VAL A 48 2.87 7.81 5.03
C VAL A 48 2.18 8.16 3.72
N THR A 49 1.64 9.38 3.61
CA THR A 49 1.01 9.84 2.37
C THR A 49 2.09 10.18 1.35
N LEU A 50 2.02 9.56 0.17
CA LEU A 50 2.96 9.85 -0.91
C LEU A 50 2.57 11.16 -1.59
N ARG A 51 3.56 12.03 -1.82
CA ARG A 51 3.34 13.35 -2.40
C ARG A 51 3.95 13.50 -3.78
N GLU A 52 4.93 12.65 -4.11
CA GLU A 52 5.65 12.74 -5.37
C GLU A 52 5.02 11.79 -6.39
N TYR A 53 4.73 12.32 -7.57
CA TYR A 53 4.10 11.57 -8.65
C TYR A 53 4.77 11.96 -9.97
N ASP A 54 5.49 11.03 -10.56
CA ASP A 54 6.23 11.24 -11.81
C ASP A 54 5.96 10.09 -12.77
N SER A 55 5.61 10.44 -14.01
CA SER A 55 5.47 9.45 -15.09
C SER A 55 4.52 8.31 -14.76
N GLY A 56 3.43 8.61 -14.03
CA GLY A 56 2.45 7.60 -13.62
C GLY A 56 2.86 6.82 -12.38
N VAL A 57 3.91 7.23 -11.68
CA VAL A 57 4.44 6.51 -10.52
C VAL A 57 4.44 7.40 -9.28
N TRP A 58 3.83 6.89 -8.20
CA TRP A 58 3.89 7.50 -6.88
C TRP A 58 5.14 6.98 -6.17
N HIS A 59 5.94 7.86 -5.58
CA HIS A 59 7.19 7.41 -4.96
C HIS A 59 7.56 8.21 -3.71
N VAL A 60 8.41 7.58 -2.90
CA VAL A 60 8.93 8.14 -1.67
C VAL A 60 10.19 7.38 -1.26
N TYR A 61 11.12 8.06 -0.60
CA TYR A 61 12.26 7.42 0.04
C TYR A 61 12.15 7.62 1.55
N LEU A 62 12.22 6.53 2.30
CA LEU A 62 12.11 6.56 3.76
C LEU A 62 13.45 6.20 4.39
N PRO A 63 14.19 7.21 4.90
CA PRO A 63 15.42 6.93 5.65
C PRO A 63 15.15 6.04 6.86
N GLY A 64 16.04 5.10 7.11
CA GLY A 64 15.95 4.22 8.27
C GLY A 64 15.05 3.01 8.12
N VAL A 65 14.29 2.90 7.04
CA VAL A 65 13.46 1.72 6.76
C VAL A 65 14.32 0.71 6.01
N GLY A 66 14.41 -0.50 6.52
CA GLY A 66 15.30 -1.52 5.98
C GLY A 66 14.61 -2.84 5.67
N VAL A 67 15.42 -3.82 5.30
CA VAL A 67 14.99 -5.18 4.99
C VAL A 67 14.21 -5.75 6.17
N GLY A 68 13.10 -6.43 5.87
CA GLY A 68 12.21 -7.02 6.88
C GLY A 68 11.01 -6.15 7.23
N GLN A 69 10.98 -4.90 6.78
CA GLN A 69 9.84 -4.03 7.02
C GLN A 69 8.61 -4.55 6.29
N ARG A 70 7.51 -4.71 7.02
CA ARG A 70 6.21 -5.08 6.46
C ARG A 70 5.50 -3.84 5.94
N TYR A 71 4.93 -3.91 4.75
CA TYR A 71 4.27 -2.76 4.16
C TYR A 71 3.13 -3.17 3.22
N GLY A 72 2.31 -2.20 2.88
CA GLY A 72 1.27 -2.29 1.87
C GLY A 72 0.82 -0.90 1.51
N TYR A 73 -0.22 -0.80 0.67
CA TYR A 73 -0.71 0.48 0.20
C TYR A 73 -2.21 0.60 0.41
N ARG A 74 -2.66 1.82 0.70
CA ARG A 74 -4.08 2.19 0.63
C ARG A 74 -4.22 3.25 -0.43
N VAL A 75 -5.17 3.06 -1.34
CA VAL A 75 -5.32 3.92 -2.51
C VAL A 75 -6.68 4.61 -2.44
N HIS A 76 -6.67 5.93 -2.56
CA HIS A 76 -7.87 6.76 -2.64
C HIS A 76 -8.09 7.13 -4.10
N GLY A 77 -9.35 7.09 -4.54
CA GLY A 77 -9.72 7.44 -5.90
C GLY A 77 -11.16 7.05 -6.17
N ALA A 78 -11.53 7.00 -7.44
CA ALA A 78 -12.88 6.65 -7.83
C ALA A 78 -13.19 5.19 -7.52
N TYR A 79 -14.40 4.93 -7.05
CA TYR A 79 -14.92 3.58 -6.88
C TYR A 79 -16.22 3.45 -7.67
N ASP A 80 -16.18 2.70 -8.76
CA ASP A 80 -17.33 2.41 -9.60
C ASP A 80 -17.08 1.05 -10.28
N ARG A 81 -17.73 0.01 -9.78
CA ARG A 81 -17.51 -1.35 -10.25
C ARG A 81 -17.89 -1.52 -11.72
N SER A 82 -18.93 -0.83 -12.19
CA SER A 82 -19.37 -0.92 -13.57
C SER A 82 -18.35 -0.39 -14.56
N ARG A 83 -17.45 0.50 -14.10
CA ARG A 83 -16.36 1.08 -14.89
C ARG A 83 -15.01 0.47 -14.56
N GLY A 84 -14.95 -0.54 -13.70
CA GLY A 84 -13.69 -1.16 -13.27
C GLY A 84 -12.87 -0.34 -12.30
N LEU A 85 -13.42 0.72 -11.72
CA LEU A 85 -12.71 1.60 -10.79
C LEU A 85 -12.94 1.11 -9.35
N ARG A 86 -11.89 0.71 -8.66
CA ARG A 86 -11.99 0.05 -7.35
C ARG A 86 -11.01 0.60 -6.30
N CYS A 87 -10.79 1.90 -6.30
CA CYS A 87 -9.96 2.53 -5.27
C CYS A 87 -10.72 2.54 -3.94
N ASN A 88 -10.30 1.70 -3.00
CA ASN A 88 -10.93 1.60 -1.69
C ASN A 88 -9.86 1.69 -0.58
N PRO A 89 -9.77 2.84 0.14
CA PRO A 89 -8.73 3.02 1.16
C PRO A 89 -8.91 2.12 2.40
N ALA A 90 -10.08 1.50 2.58
CA ALA A 90 -10.27 0.53 3.66
C ALA A 90 -9.58 -0.81 3.36
N LYS A 91 -9.15 -1.02 2.11
CA LYS A 91 -8.49 -2.26 1.70
C LYS A 91 -6.99 -2.03 1.55
N LEU A 92 -6.21 -2.85 2.25
CA LEU A 92 -4.77 -2.85 2.10
C LEU A 92 -4.41 -3.60 0.81
N LEU A 93 -3.68 -2.95 -0.07
CA LEU A 93 -3.26 -3.52 -1.34
C LEU A 93 -1.81 -3.98 -1.27
N LEU A 94 -1.52 -5.09 -1.94
CA LEU A 94 -0.16 -5.58 -2.07
C LEU A 94 0.56 -4.84 -3.20
N ASP A 95 1.86 -4.66 -3.03
CA ASP A 95 2.72 -4.12 -4.07
C ASP A 95 2.88 -5.18 -5.16
N PRO A 96 2.54 -4.88 -6.43
CA PRO A 96 2.70 -5.85 -7.51
C PRO A 96 4.15 -6.29 -7.74
N TYR A 97 5.10 -5.49 -7.30
CA TYR A 97 6.53 -5.76 -7.46
C TYR A 97 7.18 -6.27 -6.17
N ALA A 98 6.38 -6.62 -5.16
CA ALA A 98 6.90 -7.20 -3.94
C ALA A 98 7.54 -8.56 -4.22
N ARG A 99 8.67 -8.83 -3.56
CA ARG A 99 9.42 -10.08 -3.74
C ARG A 99 9.11 -11.10 -2.67
N ALA A 100 8.50 -10.68 -1.56
CA ALA A 100 8.16 -11.58 -0.46
C ALA A 100 6.97 -11.03 0.30
N PHE A 101 6.26 -11.94 0.98
CA PHE A 101 5.07 -11.62 1.75
C PHE A 101 5.15 -12.28 3.13
N ASP A 102 4.50 -11.67 4.11
CA ASP A 102 4.36 -12.21 5.46
C ASP A 102 2.89 -12.26 5.85
N GLY A 103 2.45 -13.42 6.37
CA GLY A 103 1.08 -13.63 6.78
C GLY A 103 0.27 -14.42 5.77
N GLU A 104 -0.96 -14.67 6.12
CA GLU A 104 -1.91 -15.43 5.29
C GLU A 104 -3.20 -14.63 5.11
N ALA A 105 -3.84 -14.80 3.95
CA ALA A 105 -5.15 -14.23 3.70
C ALA A 105 -6.20 -14.96 4.55
N ARG A 106 -7.11 -14.20 5.15
CA ARG A 106 -8.25 -14.73 5.88
C ARG A 106 -9.52 -14.44 5.11
N TRP A 107 -10.39 -15.44 4.99
CA TRP A 107 -11.67 -15.27 4.32
C TRP A 107 -12.64 -14.52 5.21
N GLY A 108 -13.36 -13.58 4.65
CA GLY A 108 -14.37 -12.79 5.33
C GLY A 108 -14.75 -11.57 4.52
N PRO A 109 -15.80 -10.82 4.94
CA PRO A 109 -16.23 -9.63 4.21
C PRO A 109 -15.17 -8.53 4.16
N GLU A 110 -14.23 -8.50 5.10
CA GLU A 110 -13.14 -7.54 5.14
C GLU A 110 -12.19 -7.67 3.95
N GLY A 111 -12.12 -8.86 3.33
CA GLY A 111 -11.27 -9.10 2.17
C GLY A 111 -11.83 -8.60 0.85
N PHE A 112 -13.09 -8.15 0.83
CA PHE A 112 -13.74 -7.67 -0.39
C PHE A 112 -13.81 -6.16 -0.43
N ASP A 113 -13.68 -5.58 -1.62
CA ASP A 113 -13.76 -4.13 -1.81
C ASP A 113 -15.20 -3.60 -1.86
N TYR A 114 -16.20 -4.49 -1.81
CA TYR A 114 -17.62 -4.16 -1.82
C TYR A 114 -18.34 -4.83 -0.65
N ASP A 115 -19.52 -4.31 -0.31
CA ASP A 115 -20.37 -4.89 0.73
C ASP A 115 -21.08 -6.13 0.18
N TRP A 116 -20.98 -7.27 0.89
CA TRP A 116 -21.61 -8.53 0.46
C TRP A 116 -23.12 -8.44 0.32
N ASN A 117 -23.77 -7.63 1.17
CA ASN A 117 -25.24 -7.46 1.15
C ASN A 117 -25.67 -6.47 0.08
N THR A 118 -24.80 -5.56 -0.31
CA THR A 118 -25.05 -4.52 -1.30
C THR A 118 -23.83 -4.41 -2.22
N PRO A 119 -23.70 -5.27 -3.24
CA PRO A 119 -22.48 -5.37 -4.04
C PRO A 119 -22.01 -4.09 -4.73
N ASP A 120 -22.91 -3.14 -4.99
CA ASP A 120 -22.56 -1.88 -5.64
C ASP A 120 -22.06 -0.81 -4.64
N VAL A 121 -22.06 -1.12 -3.35
CA VAL A 121 -21.61 -0.20 -2.30
C VAL A 121 -20.19 -0.56 -1.90
N ILE A 122 -19.31 0.46 -1.80
CA ILE A 122 -17.94 0.29 -1.34
C ILE A 122 -17.91 -0.26 0.10
N SER A 123 -17.09 -1.28 0.34
CA SER A 123 -16.92 -1.81 1.69
C SER A 123 -16.04 -0.88 2.53
N THR A 124 -16.48 -0.60 3.76
CA THR A 124 -15.69 0.18 4.73
C THR A 124 -14.97 -0.69 5.74
N LEU A 125 -15.06 -2.02 5.62
CA LEU A 125 -14.37 -2.95 6.51
C LEU A 125 -12.87 -2.97 6.18
N ASP A 126 -12.04 -2.77 7.21
CA ASP A 126 -10.59 -2.75 7.03
C ASP A 126 -10.06 -4.16 6.80
N SER A 127 -9.30 -4.34 5.71
CA SER A 127 -8.74 -5.64 5.36
C SER A 127 -7.35 -5.91 5.95
N ALA A 128 -6.71 -4.93 6.60
CA ALA A 128 -5.30 -5.03 6.98
C ALA A 128 -4.98 -6.25 7.85
N ALA A 129 -5.89 -6.64 8.75
CA ALA A 129 -5.69 -7.81 9.61
C ALA A 129 -5.95 -9.15 8.89
N HIS A 130 -6.49 -9.11 7.68
CA HIS A 130 -6.97 -10.29 6.94
C HIS A 130 -6.17 -10.59 5.67
N VAL A 131 -5.16 -9.80 5.37
CA VAL A 131 -4.33 -9.98 4.17
C VAL A 131 -2.86 -10.03 4.57
N PRO A 132 -2.02 -10.73 3.77
CA PRO A 132 -0.58 -10.70 4.01
C PRO A 132 -0.03 -9.31 3.78
N LYS A 133 1.15 -9.04 4.33
CA LYS A 133 1.88 -7.80 4.11
C LYS A 133 3.06 -8.07 3.19
N CYS A 134 3.45 -7.08 2.40
CA CYS A 134 4.68 -7.16 1.63
C CYS A 134 5.89 -6.98 2.55
N LEU A 135 7.02 -7.57 2.15
CA LEU A 135 8.28 -7.43 2.88
C LEU A 135 9.30 -6.71 2.02
N VAL A 136 10.02 -5.77 2.63
CA VAL A 136 11.20 -5.19 2.00
C VAL A 136 12.31 -6.24 2.04
N VAL A 137 12.85 -6.59 0.88
CA VAL A 137 13.92 -7.56 0.75
C VAL A 137 15.00 -7.02 -0.19
N ASP A 138 16.22 -7.48 0.06
CA ASP A 138 17.37 -7.09 -0.75
C ASP A 138 17.50 -7.98 -1.99
#